data_93947ee4cc21eeb31e6aab2674fbb966
#
_entry.id   93947ee4cc21eeb31e6aab2674fbb966
#
_cell.length_a   1.000
_cell.length_b   1.000
_cell.length_c   1.000
_cell.angle_alpha   90.00
_cell.angle_beta   90.00
_cell.angle_gamma   90.00
#
_symmetry.space_group_name_H-M   'P 1'
#
loop_
_entity.id
_entity.type
_entity.pdbx_description
1 polymer ?
#
loop_
_entity_poly.entity_id
_entity_poly.type
_entity_poly.pdbx_seq_one_letter_code
_entity_poly.pdbx_strand_id
1 'polypeptide(L)'
;MENFVAYNPTTLHFGRDVLRTLGQTVNRYGKKVLLVYGKGSIRKNGLYDQVIKQLESIGAEVYEYGGIRSNPVVQDVDAAAAIGRENMVDVILAVGGGSVIDSAKVISVAIPVEIPAWDFFSRRAMPRSAVPLIAVLTLAATGTEMNQFAVLSNHEAEVKGS
;
A
#
# COMPACT_ATOMS: atom_id res chain seq x y z
N MET A 1 -12.56 -14.42 -32.34
CA MET A 1 -12.08 -14.08 -30.95
C MET A 1 -10.62 -14.47 -30.92
N GLU A 2 -9.74 -13.56 -30.53
CA GLU A 2 -8.32 -13.85 -30.41
C GLU A 2 -8.06 -14.65 -29.13
N ASN A 3 -7.10 -15.56 -29.14
CA ASN A 3 -6.71 -16.33 -27.98
C ASN A 3 -5.84 -15.46 -27.08
N PHE A 4 -6.07 -15.49 -25.75
CA PHE A 4 -5.23 -14.81 -24.79
C PHE A 4 -5.03 -15.67 -23.53
N VAL A 5 -3.98 -15.37 -22.79
CA VAL A 5 -3.72 -15.94 -21.47
C VAL A 5 -3.77 -14.81 -20.45
N ALA A 6 -4.58 -14.96 -19.41
CA ALA A 6 -4.63 -14.03 -18.29
C ALA A 6 -3.98 -14.71 -17.07
N TYR A 7 -3.09 -13.97 -16.41
CA TYR A 7 -2.46 -14.40 -15.16
C TYR A 7 -2.43 -13.22 -14.17
N ASN A 8 -2.90 -13.47 -12.95
CA ASN A 8 -2.82 -12.49 -11.87
C ASN A 8 -2.14 -13.14 -10.65
N PRO A 9 -0.94 -12.66 -10.26
CA PRO A 9 -0.17 -13.22 -9.15
C PRO A 9 -0.72 -12.83 -7.77
N THR A 10 -1.72 -11.95 -7.69
CA THR A 10 -2.28 -11.48 -6.43
C THR A 10 -3.00 -12.60 -5.70
N THR A 11 -2.59 -12.91 -4.49
CA THR A 11 -3.32 -13.84 -3.63
C THR A 11 -4.49 -13.11 -2.99
N LEU A 12 -5.70 -13.59 -3.23
CA LEU A 12 -6.93 -13.05 -2.65
C LEU A 12 -7.38 -13.89 -1.46
N HIS A 13 -7.46 -13.26 -0.28
CA HIS A 13 -8.13 -13.79 0.89
C HIS A 13 -9.51 -13.18 0.99
N PHE A 14 -10.56 -13.96 0.71
CA PHE A 14 -11.95 -13.48 0.73
C PHE A 14 -12.82 -14.37 1.62
N GLY A 15 -13.67 -13.76 2.42
CA GLY A 15 -14.63 -14.45 3.27
C GLY A 15 -14.81 -13.78 4.64
N ARG A 16 -15.57 -14.44 5.50
CA ARG A 16 -15.76 -13.96 6.89
C ARG A 16 -14.49 -14.24 7.70
N ASP A 17 -14.17 -13.32 8.60
CA ASP A 17 -13.06 -13.46 9.56
C ASP A 17 -11.66 -13.66 8.95
N VAL A 18 -11.47 -13.40 7.65
CA VAL A 18 -10.17 -13.58 6.97
C VAL A 18 -9.04 -12.75 7.61
N LEU A 19 -9.39 -11.65 8.28
CA LEU A 19 -8.43 -10.80 8.98
C LEU A 19 -7.69 -11.56 10.11
N ARG A 20 -8.25 -12.64 10.64
CA ARG A 20 -7.59 -13.45 11.67
C ARG A 20 -6.30 -14.12 11.21
N THR A 21 -6.09 -14.24 9.91
CA THR A 21 -4.87 -14.80 9.31
C THR A 21 -3.88 -13.73 8.84
N LEU A 22 -4.18 -12.45 9.06
CA LEU A 22 -3.34 -11.33 8.57
C LEU A 22 -1.92 -11.41 9.12
N GLY A 23 -1.76 -11.64 10.43
CA GLY A 23 -0.45 -11.75 11.05
C GLY A 23 0.41 -12.85 10.40
N GLN A 24 -0.17 -14.03 10.15
CA GLN A 24 0.53 -15.13 9.47
C GLN A 24 0.92 -14.75 8.03
N THR A 25 0.06 -14.03 7.32
CA THR A 25 0.34 -13.56 5.95
C THR A 25 1.49 -12.56 5.95
N VAL A 26 1.46 -11.57 6.85
CA VAL A 26 2.52 -10.57 7.02
C VAL A 26 3.86 -11.23 7.36
N ASN A 27 3.87 -12.17 8.31
CA ASN A 27 5.08 -12.84 8.78
C ASN A 27 5.86 -13.60 7.69
N ARG A 28 5.23 -13.92 6.55
CA ARG A 28 5.90 -14.52 5.39
C ARG A 28 6.87 -13.58 4.69
N TYR A 29 6.67 -12.28 4.86
CA TYR A 29 7.47 -11.23 4.21
C TYR A 29 8.47 -10.59 5.16
N GLY A 30 8.19 -10.60 6.46
CA GLY A 30 9.04 -10.03 7.50
C GLY A 30 8.23 -9.46 8.67
N LYS A 31 8.92 -8.76 9.54
CA LYS A 31 8.33 -8.22 10.78
C LYS A 31 8.37 -6.70 10.88
N LYS A 32 9.17 -6.02 10.06
CA LYS A 32 9.19 -4.57 9.99
C LYS A 32 8.13 -4.12 8.99
N VAL A 33 7.02 -3.58 9.50
CA VAL A 33 5.81 -3.30 8.74
C VAL A 33 5.60 -1.79 8.61
N LEU A 34 5.47 -1.28 7.39
CA LEU A 34 4.94 0.06 7.16
C LEU A 34 3.41 -0.03 7.02
N LEU A 35 2.68 0.42 8.03
CA LEU A 35 1.23 0.48 8.03
C LEU A 35 0.75 1.81 7.41
N VAL A 36 0.09 1.72 6.25
CA VAL A 36 -0.41 2.88 5.50
C VAL A 36 -1.93 2.90 5.53
N TYR A 37 -2.54 4.03 5.93
CA TYR A 37 -3.99 4.15 6.03
C TYR A 37 -4.51 5.58 5.81
N GLY A 38 -5.83 5.72 5.65
CA GLY A 38 -6.48 7.00 5.42
C GLY A 38 -6.70 7.82 6.70
N LYS A 39 -7.59 8.83 6.63
CA LYS A 39 -7.80 9.86 7.67
C LYS A 39 -8.43 9.38 8.99
N GLY A 40 -8.75 8.09 9.16
CA GLY A 40 -9.20 7.58 10.44
C GLY A 40 -10.52 6.81 10.44
N SER A 41 -11.11 6.50 9.29
CA SER A 41 -12.30 5.62 9.20
C SER A 41 -12.04 4.26 9.84
N ILE A 42 -10.86 3.69 9.64
CA ILE A 42 -10.46 2.40 10.19
C ILE A 42 -10.33 2.41 11.72
N ARG A 43 -10.01 3.56 12.33
CA ARG A 43 -9.99 3.73 13.79
C ARG A 43 -11.43 3.78 14.36
N LYS A 44 -12.34 4.46 13.65
CA LYS A 44 -13.73 4.61 14.08
C LYS A 44 -14.53 3.31 14.05
N ASN A 45 -14.24 2.42 13.10
CA ASN A 45 -14.93 1.14 12.95
C ASN A 45 -14.21 -0.04 13.61
N GLY A 46 -13.11 0.21 14.37
CA GLY A 46 -12.37 -0.80 15.10
C GLY A 46 -11.46 -1.71 14.23
N LEU A 47 -11.36 -1.46 12.93
CA LEU A 47 -10.50 -2.24 12.03
C LEU A 47 -9.02 -2.04 12.36
N TYR A 48 -8.64 -0.81 12.74
CA TYR A 48 -7.27 -0.49 13.14
C TYR A 48 -6.82 -1.38 14.30
N ASP A 49 -7.62 -1.49 15.37
CA ASP A 49 -7.27 -2.28 16.55
C ASP A 49 -7.15 -3.77 16.22
N GLN A 50 -8.01 -4.27 15.33
CA GLN A 50 -7.92 -5.65 14.84
C GLN A 50 -6.64 -5.89 14.06
N VAL A 51 -6.23 -4.96 13.20
CA VAL A 51 -4.97 -5.03 12.44
C VAL A 51 -3.77 -5.02 13.39
N ILE A 52 -3.72 -4.05 14.31
CA ILE A 52 -2.62 -3.95 15.28
C ILE A 52 -2.50 -5.24 16.11
N LYS A 53 -3.62 -5.79 16.60
CA LYS A 53 -3.62 -7.05 17.33
C LYS A 53 -3.02 -8.21 16.52
N GLN A 54 -3.27 -8.27 15.22
CA GLN A 54 -2.67 -9.29 14.35
C GLN A 54 -1.16 -9.07 14.18
N LEU A 55 -0.70 -7.84 14.07
CA LEU A 55 0.72 -7.50 13.97
C LEU A 55 1.46 -7.77 15.29
N GLU A 56 0.88 -7.40 16.43
CA GLU A 56 1.41 -7.71 17.76
C GLU A 56 1.55 -9.22 17.99
N SER A 57 0.59 -10.01 17.53
CA SER A 57 0.60 -11.47 17.71
C SER A 57 1.81 -12.17 17.07
N ILE A 58 2.45 -11.53 16.11
CA ILE A 58 3.67 -12.05 15.44
C ILE A 58 4.94 -11.31 15.90
N GLY A 59 4.82 -10.37 16.84
CA GLY A 59 5.92 -9.51 17.29
C GLY A 59 6.44 -8.60 16.18
N ALA A 60 5.54 -8.03 15.38
CA ALA A 60 5.91 -7.08 14.33
C ALA A 60 6.29 -5.72 14.92
N GLU A 61 7.28 -5.10 14.30
CA GLU A 61 7.66 -3.70 14.51
C GLU A 61 6.92 -2.84 13.50
N VAL A 62 6.04 -1.95 13.98
CA VAL A 62 5.10 -1.22 13.14
C VAL A 62 5.50 0.26 13.04
N TYR A 63 5.72 0.71 11.83
CA TYR A 63 5.88 2.11 11.45
C TYR A 63 4.63 2.58 10.74
N GLU A 64 4.10 3.74 11.08
CA GLU A 64 2.80 4.18 10.59
C GLU A 64 2.90 5.42 9.70
N TYR A 65 2.15 5.39 8.61
CA TYR A 65 1.80 6.58 7.85
C TYR A 65 0.28 6.66 7.69
N GLY A 66 -0.35 7.52 8.49
CA GLY A 66 -1.79 7.78 8.44
C GLY A 66 -2.11 9.09 7.72
N GLY A 67 -3.37 9.23 7.28
CA GLY A 67 -3.85 10.48 6.70
C GLY A 67 -3.83 10.52 5.18
N ILE A 68 -3.62 9.40 4.49
CA ILE A 68 -3.73 9.34 3.02
C ILE A 68 -5.05 9.97 2.57
N ARG A 69 -4.97 10.90 1.62
CA ARG A 69 -6.10 11.66 1.08
C ARG A 69 -6.88 10.85 0.06
N SER A 70 -8.18 11.20 -0.13
CA SER A 70 -9.04 10.55 -1.13
C SER A 70 -8.54 10.72 -2.57
N ASN A 71 -7.78 11.74 -2.87
CA ASN A 71 -6.97 11.84 -4.08
C ASN A 71 -5.52 11.81 -3.63
N PRO A 72 -4.81 10.67 -3.82
CA PRO A 72 -3.46 10.53 -3.32
C PRO A 72 -2.54 11.60 -3.92
N VAL A 73 -1.67 12.16 -3.09
CA VAL A 73 -0.72 13.21 -3.52
C VAL A 73 0.71 12.72 -3.35
N VAL A 74 1.58 13.21 -4.22
CA VAL A 74 3.00 12.80 -4.26
C VAL A 74 3.71 13.03 -2.94
N GLN A 75 3.41 14.12 -2.25
CA GLN A 75 4.06 14.48 -0.98
C GLN A 75 3.78 13.43 0.12
N ASP A 76 2.55 12.89 0.19
CA ASP A 76 2.19 11.84 1.15
C ASP A 76 2.98 10.56 0.84
N VAL A 77 3.14 10.23 -0.45
CA VAL A 77 3.87 9.04 -0.90
C VAL A 77 5.38 9.16 -0.60
N ASP A 78 5.98 10.31 -0.92
CA ASP A 78 7.41 10.54 -0.66
C ASP A 78 7.72 10.50 0.85
N ALA A 79 6.87 11.10 1.68
CA ALA A 79 7.00 11.07 3.13
C ALA A 79 6.90 9.64 3.70
N ALA A 80 5.91 8.86 3.24
CA ALA A 80 5.76 7.47 3.66
C ALA A 80 6.91 6.58 3.18
N ALA A 81 7.42 6.81 1.96
CA ALA A 81 8.56 6.08 1.42
C ALA A 81 9.84 6.37 2.21
N ALA A 82 10.03 7.61 2.67
CA ALA A 82 11.16 7.97 3.54
C ALA A 82 11.12 7.18 4.86
N ILE A 83 9.96 7.13 5.54
CA ILE A 83 9.79 6.31 6.77
C ILE A 83 10.13 4.85 6.48
N GLY A 84 9.62 4.30 5.39
CA GLY A 84 9.87 2.91 5.02
C GLY A 84 11.35 2.61 4.76
N ARG A 85 12.07 3.55 4.15
CA ARG A 85 13.49 3.45 3.85
C ARG A 85 14.36 3.57 5.11
N GLU A 86 14.12 4.58 5.93
CA GLU A 86 14.84 4.83 7.18
C GLU A 86 14.77 3.63 8.13
N ASN A 87 13.64 2.94 8.15
CA ASN A 87 13.40 1.81 9.04
C ASN A 87 13.62 0.45 8.37
N MET A 88 14.03 0.43 7.11
CA MET A 88 14.28 -0.81 6.35
C MET A 88 13.11 -1.78 6.44
N VAL A 89 11.90 -1.31 6.12
CA VAL A 89 10.69 -2.12 6.25
C VAL A 89 10.70 -3.31 5.30
N ASP A 90 10.22 -4.45 5.78
CA ASP A 90 10.15 -5.70 5.04
C ASP A 90 8.90 -5.76 4.15
N VAL A 91 7.81 -5.13 4.61
CA VAL A 91 6.49 -5.22 3.99
C VAL A 91 5.67 -3.97 4.24
N ILE A 92 4.84 -3.61 3.27
CA ILE A 92 3.83 -2.55 3.40
C ILE A 92 2.48 -3.21 3.65
N LEU A 93 1.75 -2.72 4.65
CA LEU A 93 0.36 -3.09 4.90
C LEU A 93 -0.54 -1.87 4.66
N ALA A 94 -1.28 -1.89 3.55
CA ALA A 94 -2.25 -0.86 3.20
C ALA A 94 -3.63 -1.22 3.77
N VAL A 95 -4.20 -0.36 4.61
CA VAL A 95 -5.54 -0.58 5.19
C VAL A 95 -6.47 0.56 4.79
N GLY A 96 -7.32 0.32 3.79
CA GLY A 96 -8.20 1.37 3.27
C GLY A 96 -8.87 1.05 1.94
N GLY A 97 -9.40 2.07 1.31
CA GLY A 97 -9.93 2.00 -0.06
C GLY A 97 -8.88 2.23 -1.14
N GLY A 98 -9.31 2.39 -2.38
CA GLY A 98 -8.46 2.52 -3.56
C GLY A 98 -7.33 3.55 -3.42
N SER A 99 -7.61 4.74 -2.87
CA SER A 99 -6.58 5.79 -2.72
C SER A 99 -5.43 5.36 -1.79
N VAL A 100 -5.72 4.61 -0.73
CA VAL A 100 -4.69 4.07 0.17
C VAL A 100 -3.85 3.02 -0.54
N ILE A 101 -4.50 2.12 -1.29
CA ILE A 101 -3.82 1.06 -2.03
C ILE A 101 -2.97 1.66 -3.16
N ASP A 102 -3.49 2.64 -3.91
CA ASP A 102 -2.73 3.34 -4.95
C ASP A 102 -1.47 4.02 -4.37
N SER A 103 -1.61 4.74 -3.24
CA SER A 103 -0.46 5.30 -2.54
C SER A 103 0.54 4.22 -2.16
N ALA A 104 0.08 3.12 -1.57
CA ALA A 104 0.94 2.03 -1.10
C ALA A 104 1.70 1.34 -2.24
N LYS A 105 1.11 1.20 -3.43
CA LYS A 105 1.79 0.70 -4.63
C LYS A 105 2.97 1.60 -5.02
N VAL A 106 2.75 2.91 -5.03
CA VAL A 106 3.83 3.85 -5.38
C VAL A 106 4.88 3.90 -4.27
N ILE A 107 4.48 3.87 -2.99
CA ILE A 107 5.40 3.76 -1.85
C ILE A 107 6.28 2.50 -2.00
N SER A 108 5.69 1.36 -2.40
CA SER A 108 6.41 0.10 -2.51
C SER A 108 7.57 0.14 -3.51
N VAL A 109 7.42 0.85 -4.61
CA VAL A 109 8.47 1.03 -5.61
C VAL A 109 9.40 2.21 -5.31
N ALA A 110 8.96 3.18 -4.49
CA ALA A 110 9.75 4.32 -4.08
C ALA A 110 10.72 4.02 -2.93
N ILE A 111 10.41 3.07 -2.04
CA ILE A 111 11.29 2.69 -0.93
C ILE A 111 12.68 2.20 -1.40
N PRO A 112 12.80 1.31 -2.40
CA PRO A 112 14.11 0.81 -2.83
C PRO A 112 15.01 1.85 -3.53
N VAL A 113 14.51 3.04 -3.81
CA VAL A 113 15.22 4.08 -4.57
C VAL A 113 15.11 5.45 -3.88
N GLU A 114 16.10 6.31 -4.11
CA GLU A 114 16.13 7.68 -3.55
C GLU A 114 15.76 8.72 -4.61
N ILE A 115 14.59 8.54 -5.22
CA ILE A 115 14.07 9.46 -6.24
C ILE A 115 12.64 9.87 -5.87
N PRO A 116 12.19 11.08 -6.28
CA PRO A 116 10.82 11.50 -6.09
C PRO A 116 9.82 10.53 -6.75
N ALA A 117 8.75 10.19 -6.05
CA ALA A 117 7.72 9.26 -6.57
C ALA A 117 7.11 9.74 -7.89
N TRP A 118 7.05 11.06 -8.12
CA TRP A 118 6.54 11.62 -9.36
C TRP A 118 7.38 11.26 -10.60
N ASP A 119 8.64 10.91 -10.43
CA ASP A 119 9.52 10.52 -11.55
C ASP A 119 9.06 9.23 -12.23
N PHE A 120 8.34 8.34 -11.52
CA PHE A 120 7.70 7.17 -12.14
C PHE A 120 6.57 7.58 -13.09
N PHE A 121 5.77 8.60 -12.75
CA PHE A 121 4.66 9.08 -13.56
C PHE A 121 5.10 9.98 -14.71
N SER A 122 6.18 10.74 -14.51
CA SER A 122 6.78 11.58 -15.56
C SER A 122 7.68 10.79 -16.53
N ARG A 123 7.76 9.45 -16.37
CA ARG A 123 8.61 8.55 -17.16
C ARG A 123 10.10 8.86 -17.10
N ARG A 124 10.55 9.56 -16.06
CA ARG A 124 11.97 9.81 -15.78
C ARG A 124 12.63 8.60 -15.13
N ALA A 125 11.84 7.76 -14.48
CA ALA A 125 12.30 6.52 -13.86
C ALA A 125 11.31 5.38 -14.11
N MET A 126 11.84 4.15 -14.06
CA MET A 126 11.05 2.93 -14.15
C MET A 126 11.25 2.09 -12.88
N PRO A 127 10.18 1.54 -12.28
CA PRO A 127 10.29 0.64 -11.15
C PRO A 127 11.14 -0.59 -11.50
N ARG A 128 12.15 -0.91 -10.67
CA ARG A 128 13.02 -2.09 -10.85
C ARG A 128 12.82 -3.12 -9.76
N SER A 129 12.35 -2.69 -8.61
CA SER A 129 12.07 -3.52 -7.44
C SER A 129 10.96 -2.89 -6.63
N ALA A 130 10.37 -3.65 -5.73
CA ALA A 130 9.31 -3.19 -4.86
C ALA A 130 9.39 -3.89 -3.50
N VAL A 131 9.03 -3.20 -2.45
CA VAL A 131 8.74 -3.83 -1.14
C VAL A 131 7.42 -4.58 -1.27
N PRO A 132 7.30 -5.81 -0.76
CA PRO A 132 6.05 -6.56 -0.75
C PRO A 132 4.89 -5.73 -0.19
N LEU A 133 3.72 -5.82 -0.83
CA LEU A 133 2.52 -5.07 -0.47
C LEU A 133 1.38 -6.03 -0.14
N ILE A 134 0.78 -5.85 1.04
CA ILE A 134 -0.46 -6.50 1.47
C ILE A 134 -1.53 -5.42 1.60
N ALA A 135 -2.73 -5.69 1.08
CA ALA A 135 -3.85 -4.76 1.17
C ALA A 135 -5.02 -5.37 1.97
N VAL A 136 -5.52 -4.62 2.94
CA VAL A 136 -6.80 -4.86 3.61
C VAL A 136 -7.80 -3.86 3.01
N LEU A 137 -8.54 -4.32 2.01
CA LEU A 137 -9.50 -3.49 1.28
C LEU A 137 -10.74 -3.24 2.13
N THR A 138 -11.10 -1.96 2.30
CA THR A 138 -12.27 -1.54 3.08
C THR A 138 -13.47 -1.16 2.21
N LEU A 139 -13.27 -0.94 0.92
CA LEU A 139 -14.30 -0.57 -0.04
C LEU A 139 -13.92 -1.08 -1.43
N ALA A 140 -14.66 -2.06 -1.92
CA ALA A 140 -14.52 -2.55 -3.29
C ALA A 140 -15.13 -1.52 -4.28
N ALA A 141 -14.31 -0.94 -5.15
CA ALA A 141 -14.72 0.07 -6.13
C ALA A 141 -13.99 -0.09 -7.46
N THR A 142 -12.69 0.20 -7.50
CA THR A 142 -11.91 0.30 -8.76
C THR A 142 -11.14 -0.97 -9.12
N GLY A 143 -11.12 -1.99 -8.24
CA GLY A 143 -10.34 -3.21 -8.44
C GLY A 143 -8.83 -2.99 -8.37
N THR A 144 -8.39 -1.88 -7.78
CA THR A 144 -6.97 -1.54 -7.69
C THR A 144 -6.17 -2.58 -6.91
N GLU A 145 -6.79 -3.30 -5.98
CA GLU A 145 -6.18 -4.41 -5.25
C GLU A 145 -5.75 -5.59 -6.13
N MET A 146 -6.29 -5.67 -7.36
CA MET A 146 -6.05 -6.77 -8.30
C MET A 146 -5.25 -6.34 -9.53
N ASN A 147 -4.65 -5.16 -9.55
CA ASN A 147 -3.87 -4.67 -10.69
C ASN A 147 -2.63 -3.90 -10.26
N GLN A 148 -1.76 -3.57 -11.23
CA GLN A 148 -0.51 -2.84 -11.02
C GLN A 148 -0.64 -1.31 -11.18
N PHE A 149 -1.79 -0.80 -11.57
CA PHE A 149 -1.98 0.63 -11.82
C PHE A 149 -2.22 1.39 -10.52
N ALA A 150 -1.77 2.64 -10.49
CA ALA A 150 -2.00 3.56 -9.39
C ALA A 150 -2.27 4.96 -9.92
N VAL A 151 -3.13 5.70 -9.26
CA VAL A 151 -3.43 7.10 -9.59
C VAL A 151 -2.81 8.00 -8.52
N LEU A 152 -2.04 9.00 -8.94
CA LEU A 152 -1.38 9.95 -8.07
C LEU A 152 -1.55 11.37 -8.62
N SER A 153 -1.74 12.34 -7.73
CA SER A 153 -1.83 13.76 -8.06
C SER A 153 -0.56 14.49 -7.64
N ASN A 154 -0.07 15.35 -8.50
CA ASN A 154 0.97 16.33 -8.16
C ASN A 154 0.36 17.72 -8.20
N HIS A 155 0.15 18.30 -7.01
CA HIS A 155 -0.48 19.63 -6.91
C HIS A 155 0.46 20.77 -7.36
N GLU A 156 1.78 20.61 -7.25
CA GLU A 156 2.75 21.60 -7.71
C GLU A 156 2.81 21.69 -9.23
N ALA A 157 2.62 20.54 -9.89
CA ALA A 157 2.58 20.48 -11.34
C ALA A 157 1.15 20.61 -11.90
N GLU A 158 0.13 20.70 -11.04
CA GLU A 158 -1.30 20.73 -11.41
C GLU A 158 -1.73 19.54 -12.30
N VAL A 159 -1.11 18.36 -12.12
CA VAL A 159 -1.30 17.18 -12.96
C VAL A 159 -1.70 15.97 -12.13
N LYS A 160 -2.54 15.12 -12.72
CA LYS A 160 -2.89 13.80 -12.21
C LYS A 160 -2.34 12.75 -13.17
N GLY A 161 -1.58 11.79 -12.66
CA GLY A 161 -0.96 10.71 -13.42
C GLY A 161 -1.51 9.33 -13.04
N SER A 162 -1.41 8.37 -13.98
CA SER A 162 -1.76 6.96 -13.78
C SER A 162 -0.79 6.03 -14.53
#